data_9e2d00d9b08dba056565dfbfc24af896
#
_entry.id   9e2d00d9b08dba056565dfbfc24af896
#
_cell.length_a   1.000
_cell.length_b   1.000
_cell.length_c   1.000
_cell.angle_alpha   90.00
_cell.angle_beta   90.00
_cell.angle_gamma   90.00
#
_symmetry.space_group_name_H-M   'P 1'
#
loop_
_entity.id
_entity.type
_entity.pdbx_description
1 polymer ?
#
loop_
_entity_poly.entity_id
_entity_poly.type
_entity_poly.pdbx_seq_one_letter_code
_entity_poly.pdbx_strand_id
1 'polypeptide(L)'
;MPAHQDLNGVPCHANSWLINDVLRKEWGFDGFLISDNTDVGRLRTMHKIASNKTEAAVLAMKAGVDMELVIGKNPDQLSYTMDVLEDTILKDKSLMKYVDANVKRIIAAKYRLGMFESAPAISNDMIVESSEEAQQCALDVARNAVILLKNDNNILPLDKSKIKSIAVIGPNASETIRNNRYIQTGSYSGMPPYYTSVLEGIRNKVGDKVKVNYAEGCDFFSNSKAGFSQAVNAARNSDVVVLAVGGCSLTCGEGHDRDDINLVGVQSELIEAISKTGKPIVMIMINGRPLDIEKEVGMVDALIEGWYLGMRTGDALADVIFGDYNPGGKLTVSFPRNVGQLPVTYLQKPDFVGSGKGQYQDSSKEPLFHFGYGMSYTKFEYSKPVLSSSRIKAGESVNLRLTLRILVSMMVTK
;
A
#
# COMPACT_ATOMS: atom_id res chain seq x y z
N MET A 1 6.29 -1.32 -19.88
CA MET A 1 7.38 -2.13 -19.26
C MET A 1 6.87 -3.55 -19.15
N PRO A 2 7.51 -4.56 -19.76
CA PRO A 2 7.11 -5.95 -19.58
C PRO A 2 7.37 -6.44 -18.15
N ALA A 3 6.66 -7.49 -17.72
CA ALA A 3 6.79 -8.03 -16.38
C ALA A 3 8.01 -8.97 -16.26
N HIS A 4 8.50 -9.16 -15.03
CA HIS A 4 9.64 -10.07 -14.74
C HIS A 4 9.34 -11.53 -15.03
N GLN A 5 8.08 -11.94 -14.82
CA GLN A 5 7.65 -13.32 -14.97
C GLN A 5 7.51 -13.74 -16.45
N ASP A 6 7.25 -15.00 -16.64
CA ASP A 6 6.78 -15.54 -17.91
C ASP A 6 5.24 -15.56 -18.00
N LEU A 7 4.76 -15.64 -19.22
CA LEU A 7 3.36 -15.93 -19.56
C LEU A 7 3.34 -17.21 -20.40
N ASN A 8 2.71 -18.26 -19.89
CA ASN A 8 2.65 -19.58 -20.51
C ASN A 8 4.05 -20.15 -20.85
N GLY A 9 5.02 -19.95 -19.95
CA GLY A 9 6.38 -20.43 -20.09
C GLY A 9 7.28 -19.61 -21.03
N VAL A 10 6.80 -18.47 -21.53
CA VAL A 10 7.61 -17.55 -22.33
C VAL A 10 7.84 -16.25 -21.54
N PRO A 11 9.11 -15.91 -21.18
CA PRO A 11 9.40 -14.67 -20.47
C PRO A 11 8.85 -13.45 -21.19
N CYS A 12 8.19 -12.54 -20.46
CA CYS A 12 7.50 -11.40 -21.07
C CYS A 12 8.43 -10.54 -21.93
N HIS A 13 9.71 -10.41 -21.57
CA HIS A 13 10.72 -9.67 -22.36
C HIS A 13 11.14 -10.34 -23.66
N ALA A 14 10.79 -11.63 -23.85
CA ALA A 14 11.05 -12.39 -25.09
C ALA A 14 9.75 -12.82 -25.79
N ASN A 15 8.59 -12.38 -25.29
CA ASN A 15 7.29 -12.82 -25.77
C ASN A 15 6.76 -11.90 -26.88
N SER A 16 7.14 -12.19 -28.12
CA SER A 16 6.71 -11.42 -29.30
C SER A 16 5.20 -11.44 -29.49
N TRP A 17 4.52 -12.56 -29.19
CA TRP A 17 3.06 -12.62 -29.28
C TRP A 17 2.39 -11.62 -28.31
N LEU A 18 2.82 -11.63 -27.04
CA LEU A 18 2.27 -10.68 -26.04
C LEU A 18 2.49 -9.24 -26.44
N ILE A 19 3.71 -8.89 -26.90
CA ILE A 19 4.08 -7.50 -27.18
C ILE A 19 3.53 -7.05 -28.56
N ASN A 20 3.72 -7.84 -29.60
CA ASN A 20 3.39 -7.36 -30.96
C ASN A 20 1.95 -7.70 -31.35
N ASP A 21 1.43 -8.90 -31.01
CA ASP A 21 0.09 -9.28 -31.44
C ASP A 21 -0.98 -8.78 -30.46
N VAL A 22 -0.82 -9.00 -29.17
CA VAL A 22 -1.82 -8.55 -28.18
C VAL A 22 -1.68 -7.06 -27.93
N LEU A 23 -0.54 -6.61 -27.34
CA LEU A 23 -0.41 -5.23 -26.87
C LEU A 23 -0.48 -4.22 -28.02
N ARG A 24 0.30 -4.46 -29.12
CA ARG A 24 0.40 -3.47 -30.21
C ARG A 24 -0.73 -3.58 -31.22
N LYS A 25 -1.07 -4.79 -31.70
CA LYS A 25 -2.11 -4.94 -32.73
C LYS A 25 -3.52 -4.94 -32.15
N GLU A 26 -3.80 -5.81 -31.16
CA GLU A 26 -5.14 -5.97 -30.62
C GLU A 26 -5.54 -4.75 -29.78
N TRP A 27 -4.68 -4.30 -28.87
CA TRP A 27 -4.98 -3.18 -27.97
C TRP A 27 -4.55 -1.82 -28.50
N GLY A 28 -3.85 -1.77 -29.65
CA GLY A 28 -3.50 -0.51 -30.33
C GLY A 28 -2.42 0.31 -29.63
N PHE A 29 -1.58 -0.28 -28.79
CA PHE A 29 -0.50 0.44 -28.11
C PHE A 29 0.57 0.89 -29.10
N ASP A 30 0.76 2.20 -29.26
CA ASP A 30 1.68 2.84 -30.20
C ASP A 30 2.94 3.46 -29.57
N GLY A 31 3.10 3.30 -28.25
CA GLY A 31 4.26 3.75 -27.49
C GLY A 31 5.49 2.83 -27.63
N PHE A 32 6.57 3.19 -26.95
CA PHE A 32 7.77 2.36 -26.83
C PHE A 32 7.76 1.56 -25.54
N LEU A 33 8.50 0.45 -25.52
CA LEU A 33 8.68 -0.42 -24.36
C LEU A 33 10.11 -0.31 -23.82
N ILE A 34 10.22 -0.07 -22.53
CA ILE A 34 11.49 -0.15 -21.78
C ILE A 34 11.48 -1.39 -20.90
N SER A 35 12.60 -2.11 -20.80
CA SER A 35 12.72 -3.23 -19.87
C SER A 35 12.66 -2.74 -18.42
N ASP A 36 12.41 -3.64 -17.49
CA ASP A 36 12.78 -3.37 -16.10
C ASP A 36 14.27 -3.58 -15.90
N ASN A 37 14.78 -3.23 -14.73
CA ASN A 37 16.21 -3.22 -14.43
C ASN A 37 16.85 -4.59 -14.67
N THR A 38 17.79 -4.64 -15.61
CA THR A 38 18.55 -5.85 -16.00
C THR A 38 17.75 -7.01 -16.59
N ASP A 39 16.47 -6.86 -16.89
CA ASP A 39 15.59 -7.95 -17.31
C ASP A 39 15.95 -8.56 -18.65
N VAL A 40 16.53 -7.79 -19.57
CA VAL A 40 17.07 -8.36 -20.80
C VAL A 40 18.18 -9.39 -20.47
N GLY A 41 19.05 -9.07 -19.53
CA GLY A 41 20.08 -9.99 -19.06
C GLY A 41 19.53 -11.22 -18.32
N ARG A 42 18.38 -11.07 -17.66
CA ARG A 42 17.70 -12.17 -16.96
C ARG A 42 17.18 -13.27 -17.88
N LEU A 43 16.96 -12.99 -19.17
CA LEU A 43 16.66 -14.03 -20.16
C LEU A 43 17.73 -15.12 -20.18
N ARG A 44 18.99 -14.75 -19.92
CA ARG A 44 20.10 -15.68 -19.76
C ARG A 44 20.27 -16.18 -18.34
N THR A 45 20.30 -15.27 -17.37
CA THR A 45 20.75 -15.59 -16.01
C THR A 45 19.69 -16.27 -15.15
N MET A 46 18.42 -15.93 -15.34
CA MET A 46 17.28 -16.46 -14.57
C MET A 46 16.40 -17.38 -15.40
N HIS A 47 15.86 -16.91 -16.52
CA HIS A 47 14.96 -17.68 -17.36
C HIS A 47 15.66 -18.80 -18.16
N LYS A 48 16.99 -18.71 -18.37
CA LYS A 48 17.80 -19.71 -19.05
C LYS A 48 17.37 -20.05 -20.49
N ILE A 49 16.70 -19.10 -21.17
CA ILE A 49 16.27 -19.24 -22.57
C ILE A 49 17.29 -18.70 -23.56
N ALA A 50 18.34 -18.03 -23.10
CA ALA A 50 19.45 -17.52 -23.89
C ALA A 50 20.77 -18.11 -23.37
N SER A 51 21.64 -18.59 -24.28
CA SER A 51 22.93 -19.18 -23.94
C SER A 51 24.01 -18.14 -23.64
N ASN A 52 23.87 -16.95 -24.21
CA ASN A 52 24.84 -15.87 -24.07
C ASN A 52 24.15 -14.48 -24.13
N LYS A 53 24.94 -13.42 -23.92
CA LYS A 53 24.47 -12.03 -23.88
C LYS A 53 23.84 -11.59 -25.22
N THR A 54 24.46 -11.98 -26.33
CA THR A 54 23.98 -11.64 -27.67
C THR A 54 22.61 -12.25 -27.96
N GLU A 55 22.42 -13.49 -27.62
CA GLU A 55 21.13 -14.17 -27.83
C GLU A 55 20.03 -13.52 -26.97
N ALA A 56 20.31 -13.18 -25.72
CA ALA A 56 19.36 -12.45 -24.86
C ALA A 56 18.96 -11.10 -25.46
N ALA A 57 19.93 -10.31 -25.93
CA ALA A 57 19.68 -9.02 -26.56
C ALA A 57 18.83 -9.15 -27.83
N VAL A 58 19.15 -10.12 -28.70
CA VAL A 58 18.42 -10.36 -29.95
C VAL A 58 17.00 -10.85 -29.70
N LEU A 59 16.78 -11.72 -28.70
CA LEU A 59 15.44 -12.17 -28.31
C LEU A 59 14.57 -11.00 -27.85
N ALA A 60 15.06 -10.16 -26.94
CA ALA A 60 14.32 -9.00 -26.46
C ALA A 60 14.03 -7.98 -27.57
N MET A 61 15.03 -7.65 -28.40
CA MET A 61 14.86 -6.74 -29.54
C MET A 61 13.80 -7.26 -30.54
N LYS A 62 13.85 -8.54 -30.90
CA LYS A 62 12.87 -9.16 -31.81
C LYS A 62 11.48 -9.22 -31.22
N ALA A 63 11.37 -9.40 -29.89
CA ALA A 63 10.10 -9.38 -29.20
C ALA A 63 9.46 -7.96 -29.18
N GLY A 64 10.23 -6.90 -29.40
CA GLY A 64 9.74 -5.52 -29.43
C GLY A 64 10.00 -4.72 -28.17
N VAL A 65 10.98 -5.14 -27.36
CA VAL A 65 11.56 -4.31 -26.29
C VAL A 65 12.46 -3.26 -26.94
N ASP A 66 12.14 -1.99 -26.78
CA ASP A 66 12.75 -0.88 -27.51
C ASP A 66 13.98 -0.30 -26.79
N MET A 67 13.97 -0.34 -25.48
CA MET A 67 15.04 0.18 -24.61
C MET A 67 15.30 -0.78 -23.46
N GLU A 68 16.56 -0.84 -23.03
CA GLU A 68 16.96 -1.55 -21.82
C GLU A 68 17.19 -0.57 -20.68
N LEU A 69 16.59 -0.84 -19.51
CA LEU A 69 16.87 -0.13 -18.27
C LEU A 69 17.95 -0.88 -17.50
N VAL A 70 19.01 -0.16 -17.15
CA VAL A 70 20.04 -0.62 -16.22
C VAL A 70 20.29 0.47 -15.20
N ILE A 71 19.98 0.19 -13.93
CA ILE A 71 20.21 1.11 -12.82
C ILE A 71 21.38 0.56 -12.00
N GLY A 72 22.44 1.31 -11.84
CA GLY A 72 23.59 0.96 -11.02
C GLY A 72 24.23 2.21 -10.42
N LYS A 73 24.87 2.03 -9.25
CA LYS A 73 25.55 3.13 -8.55
C LYS A 73 26.96 3.42 -9.09
N ASN A 74 27.51 2.47 -9.85
CA ASN A 74 28.86 2.56 -10.40
C ASN A 74 28.78 2.41 -11.92
N PRO A 75 29.25 3.40 -12.71
CA PRO A 75 29.30 3.32 -14.17
C PRO A 75 30.02 2.06 -14.69
N ASP A 76 31.03 1.58 -13.98
CA ASP A 76 31.78 0.36 -14.35
C ASP A 76 30.99 -0.93 -14.15
N GLN A 77 29.86 -0.87 -13.40
CA GLN A 77 28.94 -1.99 -13.18
C GLN A 77 27.71 -1.92 -14.09
N LEU A 78 27.55 -0.84 -14.86
CA LEU A 78 26.46 -0.68 -15.83
C LEU A 78 26.79 -1.50 -17.08
N SER A 79 26.34 -2.73 -17.12
CA SER A 79 26.51 -3.62 -18.27
C SER A 79 25.16 -3.81 -18.94
N TYR A 80 24.90 -3.02 -19.96
CA TYR A 80 23.73 -3.23 -20.82
C TYR A 80 23.87 -4.54 -21.58
N THR A 81 22.81 -5.34 -21.60
CA THR A 81 22.79 -6.57 -22.42
C THR A 81 22.71 -6.24 -23.88
N MET A 82 22.02 -5.13 -24.22
CA MET A 82 21.84 -4.69 -25.60
C MET A 82 23.06 -3.99 -26.20
N ASP A 83 24.14 -3.72 -25.46
CA ASP A 83 25.36 -3.09 -25.98
C ASP A 83 26.05 -3.92 -27.10
N VAL A 84 25.80 -5.22 -27.14
CA VAL A 84 26.31 -6.12 -28.20
C VAL A 84 25.53 -6.08 -29.51
N LEU A 85 24.42 -5.32 -29.59
CA LEU A 85 23.57 -5.32 -30.78
C LEU A 85 24.24 -4.67 -31.99
N GLU A 86 25.06 -3.63 -31.80
CA GLU A 86 25.77 -2.97 -32.89
C GLU A 86 26.63 -3.98 -33.68
N ASP A 87 27.55 -4.66 -33.01
CA ASP A 87 28.39 -5.66 -33.63
C ASP A 87 27.62 -6.85 -34.22
N THR A 88 26.51 -7.21 -33.57
CA THR A 88 25.65 -8.29 -34.03
C THR A 88 24.94 -7.94 -35.32
N ILE A 89 24.42 -6.73 -35.45
CA ILE A 89 23.71 -6.21 -36.61
C ILE A 89 24.68 -5.95 -37.79
N LEU A 90 25.92 -5.55 -37.49
CA LEU A 90 26.96 -5.43 -38.52
C LEU A 90 27.25 -6.78 -39.19
N LYS A 91 27.15 -7.88 -38.46
CA LYS A 91 27.33 -9.25 -38.96
C LYS A 91 26.07 -9.84 -39.60
N ASP A 92 24.88 -9.49 -39.09
CA ASP A 92 23.60 -9.94 -39.62
C ASP A 92 22.66 -8.77 -39.88
N LYS A 93 22.71 -8.23 -41.12
CA LYS A 93 21.87 -7.12 -41.53
C LYS A 93 20.36 -7.39 -41.55
N SER A 94 19.94 -8.67 -41.50
CA SER A 94 18.53 -9.01 -41.44
C SER A 94 17.84 -8.53 -40.12
N LEU A 95 18.64 -8.24 -39.11
CA LEU A 95 18.18 -7.70 -37.83
C LEU A 95 17.81 -6.21 -37.88
N MET A 96 18.29 -5.46 -38.88
CA MET A 96 18.08 -4.01 -38.98
C MET A 96 16.61 -3.62 -38.94
N LYS A 97 15.72 -4.39 -39.54
CA LYS A 97 14.26 -4.13 -39.51
C LYS A 97 13.66 -4.04 -38.11
N TYR A 98 14.23 -4.75 -37.13
CA TYR A 98 13.77 -4.68 -35.72
C TYR A 98 14.30 -3.41 -35.04
N VAL A 99 15.55 -3.05 -35.33
CA VAL A 99 16.14 -1.81 -34.85
C VAL A 99 15.35 -0.60 -35.38
N ASP A 100 15.08 -0.56 -36.68
CA ASP A 100 14.31 0.53 -37.31
C ASP A 100 12.94 0.66 -36.68
N ALA A 101 12.27 -0.46 -36.41
CA ALA A 101 10.96 -0.46 -35.75
C ALA A 101 11.03 0.07 -34.31
N ASN A 102 12.04 -0.35 -33.53
CA ASN A 102 12.23 0.07 -32.15
C ASN A 102 12.60 1.56 -32.08
N VAL A 103 13.57 2.00 -32.87
CA VAL A 103 14.02 3.40 -32.94
C VAL A 103 12.89 4.31 -33.37
N LYS A 104 12.09 3.90 -34.37
CA LYS A 104 10.92 4.67 -34.84
C LYS A 104 9.96 4.97 -33.70
N ARG A 105 9.68 4.00 -32.78
CA ARG A 105 8.78 4.23 -31.64
C ARG A 105 9.37 5.21 -30.62
N ILE A 106 10.65 5.11 -30.35
CA ILE A 106 11.36 6.03 -29.44
C ILE A 106 11.35 7.45 -30.01
N ILE A 107 11.69 7.59 -31.29
CA ILE A 107 11.70 8.92 -31.98
C ILE A 107 10.30 9.50 -32.05
N ALA A 108 9.27 8.69 -32.34
CA ALA A 108 7.88 9.13 -32.33
C ALA A 108 7.43 9.68 -30.98
N ALA A 109 7.84 9.03 -29.89
CA ALA A 109 7.56 9.53 -28.53
C ALA A 109 8.25 10.87 -28.27
N LYS A 110 9.53 10.99 -28.61
CA LYS A 110 10.29 12.26 -28.50
C LYS A 110 9.67 13.38 -29.34
N TYR A 111 9.21 13.06 -30.55
CA TYR A 111 8.53 14.02 -31.44
C TYR A 111 7.22 14.52 -30.84
N ARG A 112 6.37 13.59 -30.32
CA ARG A 112 5.12 13.95 -29.64
C ARG A 112 5.33 14.84 -28.41
N LEU A 113 6.47 14.71 -27.75
CA LEU A 113 6.85 15.56 -26.61
C LEU A 113 7.47 16.91 -27.03
N GLY A 114 7.57 17.20 -28.34
CA GLY A 114 8.15 18.46 -28.83
C GLY A 114 9.66 18.57 -28.62
N MET A 115 10.36 17.46 -28.33
CA MET A 115 11.79 17.48 -27.95
C MET A 115 12.72 17.90 -29.10
N PHE A 116 12.22 17.96 -30.33
CA PHE A 116 13.00 18.39 -31.51
C PHE A 116 12.78 19.88 -31.87
N GLU A 117 11.77 20.51 -31.27
CA GLU A 117 11.42 21.92 -31.60
C GLU A 117 12.07 22.88 -30.60
N SER A 118 11.92 22.62 -29.31
CA SER A 118 12.62 23.36 -28.27
C SER A 118 12.62 22.55 -26.98
N ALA A 119 13.75 22.49 -26.29
CA ALA A 119 13.73 22.00 -24.90
C ALA A 119 12.95 23.02 -24.06
N PRO A 120 11.92 22.62 -23.31
CA PRO A 120 11.26 23.54 -22.39
C PRO A 120 12.31 24.09 -21.41
N ALA A 121 12.44 25.42 -21.35
CA ALA A 121 13.29 26.06 -20.36
C ALA A 121 12.64 25.84 -18.99
N ILE A 122 13.23 24.95 -18.20
CA ILE A 122 12.81 24.79 -16.80
C ILE A 122 13.48 25.93 -16.02
N SER A 123 12.69 26.93 -15.59
CA SER A 123 13.17 27.91 -14.62
C SER A 123 13.11 27.31 -13.21
N ASN A 124 13.98 27.74 -12.32
CA ASN A 124 13.97 27.32 -10.92
C ASN A 124 12.61 27.63 -10.25
N ASP A 125 11.87 28.63 -10.72
CA ASP A 125 10.54 28.99 -10.25
C ASP A 125 9.45 27.97 -10.58
N MET A 126 9.72 27.05 -11.52
CA MET A 126 8.84 25.93 -11.88
C MET A 126 9.07 24.70 -10.98
N ILE A 127 10.13 24.68 -10.18
CA ILE A 127 10.45 23.61 -9.24
C ILE A 127 9.78 23.96 -7.91
N VAL A 128 8.52 23.63 -7.75
CA VAL A 128 7.81 23.81 -6.48
C VAL A 128 7.88 22.51 -5.70
N GLU A 129 8.83 22.43 -4.78
CA GLU A 129 9.05 21.24 -3.91
C GLU A 129 7.90 21.06 -2.93
N SER A 130 6.79 21.26 -2.95
CA SER A 130 5.74 21.13 -1.92
C SER A 130 4.88 22.37 -1.79
N SER A 131 4.11 22.69 -2.84
CA SER A 131 3.10 23.73 -2.76
C SER A 131 2.05 23.42 -1.69
N GLU A 132 1.39 24.43 -1.16
CA GLU A 132 0.26 24.27 -0.22
C GLU A 132 -0.83 23.37 -0.82
N GLU A 133 -1.09 23.48 -2.13
CA GLU A 133 -2.04 22.64 -2.84
C GLU A 133 -1.60 21.18 -2.85
N ALA A 134 -0.34 20.88 -3.12
CA ALA A 134 0.21 19.53 -3.10
C ALA A 134 0.16 18.93 -1.69
N GLN A 135 0.46 19.72 -0.67
CA GLN A 135 0.34 19.30 0.74
C GLN A 135 -1.09 19.03 1.15
N GLN A 136 -2.03 19.88 0.72
CA GLN A 136 -3.45 19.65 0.97
C GLN A 136 -3.94 18.39 0.26
N CYS A 137 -3.57 18.20 -0.99
CA CYS A 137 -3.87 16.96 -1.74
C CYS A 137 -3.32 15.72 -1.03
N ALA A 138 -2.08 15.77 -0.55
CA ALA A 138 -1.48 14.67 0.21
C ALA A 138 -2.26 14.37 1.51
N LEU A 139 -2.71 15.40 2.21
CA LEU A 139 -3.55 15.24 3.41
C LEU A 139 -4.91 14.63 3.08
N ASP A 140 -5.56 15.09 2.02
CA ASP A 140 -6.88 14.58 1.63
C ASP A 140 -6.81 13.13 1.16
N VAL A 141 -5.76 12.75 0.42
CA VAL A 141 -5.50 11.34 0.07
C VAL A 141 -5.26 10.50 1.33
N ALA A 142 -4.43 10.98 2.25
CA ALA A 142 -4.16 10.29 3.51
C ALA A 142 -5.45 10.08 4.34
N ARG A 143 -6.28 11.11 4.52
CA ARG A 143 -7.57 11.02 5.23
C ARG A 143 -8.52 10.00 4.59
N ASN A 144 -8.62 10.00 3.26
CA ASN A 144 -9.46 9.06 2.52
C ASN A 144 -8.98 7.61 2.61
N ALA A 145 -7.69 7.39 2.85
CA ALA A 145 -7.10 6.05 2.98
C ALA A 145 -7.27 5.45 4.38
N VAL A 146 -7.56 6.24 5.40
CA VAL A 146 -7.75 5.75 6.78
C VAL A 146 -9.01 4.89 6.87
N ILE A 147 -8.88 3.70 7.47
CA ILE A 147 -9.97 2.73 7.60
C ILE A 147 -10.26 2.47 9.08
N LEU A 148 -11.48 2.70 9.52
CA LEU A 148 -11.94 2.34 10.85
C LEU A 148 -12.41 0.89 10.85
N LEU A 149 -11.72 0.00 11.57
CA LEU A 149 -12.01 -1.44 11.61
C LEU A 149 -12.81 -1.86 12.84
N LYS A 150 -12.67 -1.13 13.94
CA LYS A 150 -13.38 -1.40 15.19
C LYS A 150 -13.65 -0.09 15.95
N ASN A 151 -14.79 0.02 16.61
CA ASN A 151 -15.14 1.19 17.43
C ASN A 151 -16.19 0.81 18.49
N ASP A 152 -15.75 0.08 19.52
CA ASP A 152 -16.64 -0.37 20.58
C ASP A 152 -17.12 0.82 21.41
N ASN A 153 -18.38 0.78 21.80
CA ASN A 153 -19.03 1.83 22.59
C ASN A 153 -18.92 3.24 22.01
N ASN A 154 -18.58 3.37 20.70
CA ASN A 154 -18.32 4.63 20.02
C ASN A 154 -17.27 5.46 20.76
N ILE A 155 -16.15 4.83 21.17
CA ILE A 155 -15.04 5.53 21.81
C ILE A 155 -14.44 6.60 20.90
N LEU A 156 -14.39 6.32 19.60
CA LEU A 156 -14.06 7.32 18.57
C LEU A 156 -15.32 7.98 18.01
N PRO A 157 -15.28 9.27 17.68
CA PRO A 157 -14.14 10.17 17.88
C PRO A 157 -13.96 10.58 19.33
N LEU A 158 -12.70 10.85 19.72
CA LEU A 158 -12.36 11.35 21.05
C LEU A 158 -12.82 12.80 21.21
N ASP A 159 -13.50 13.09 22.33
CA ASP A 159 -13.89 14.44 22.66
C ASP A 159 -12.78 15.14 23.47
N LYS A 160 -12.09 16.08 22.83
CA LYS A 160 -11.00 16.86 23.43
C LYS A 160 -11.43 17.63 24.71
N SER A 161 -12.72 17.89 24.88
CA SER A 161 -13.22 18.57 26.09
C SER A 161 -13.37 17.65 27.30
N LYS A 162 -13.44 16.35 27.08
CA LYS A 162 -13.67 15.33 28.13
C LYS A 162 -12.40 14.63 28.58
N ILE A 163 -11.33 14.68 27.79
CA ILE A 163 -10.05 14.03 28.10
C ILE A 163 -9.03 15.08 28.56
N LYS A 164 -8.25 14.73 29.59
CA LYS A 164 -7.20 15.58 30.15
C LYS A 164 -5.80 15.10 29.78
N SER A 165 -5.70 13.83 29.40
CA SER A 165 -4.42 13.19 29.10
C SER A 165 -4.57 12.03 28.09
N ILE A 166 -3.57 11.90 27.22
CA ILE A 166 -3.46 10.85 26.21
C ILE A 166 -2.09 10.22 26.33
N ALA A 167 -2.02 8.87 26.39
CA ALA A 167 -0.76 8.17 26.14
C ALA A 167 -0.63 7.88 24.65
N VAL A 168 0.50 8.23 24.04
CA VAL A 168 0.85 7.83 22.68
C VAL A 168 2.02 6.86 22.79
N ILE A 169 1.78 5.61 22.41
CA ILE A 169 2.69 4.49 22.68
C ILE A 169 2.91 3.69 21.40
N GLY A 170 4.09 3.08 21.26
CA GLY A 170 4.40 2.13 20.19
C GLY A 170 5.52 2.57 19.26
N PRO A 171 6.10 1.63 18.52
CA PRO A 171 7.24 1.89 17.62
C PRO A 171 6.86 2.76 16.40
N ASN A 172 5.58 2.83 16.05
CA ASN A 172 5.06 3.72 15.00
C ASN A 172 4.54 5.07 15.54
N ALA A 173 4.67 5.33 16.84
CA ALA A 173 4.15 6.55 17.45
C ALA A 173 4.94 7.80 17.04
N SER A 174 6.27 7.70 16.95
CA SER A 174 7.17 8.79 16.57
C SER A 174 7.92 8.46 15.28
N GLU A 175 8.50 9.47 14.66
CA GLU A 175 9.31 9.29 13.47
C GLU A 175 10.60 8.50 13.77
N THR A 176 10.97 7.65 12.84
CA THR A 176 12.24 6.94 12.85
C THR A 176 12.87 7.00 11.47
N ILE A 177 14.12 7.50 11.39
CA ILE A 177 14.88 7.58 10.14
C ILE A 177 15.89 6.45 10.10
N ARG A 178 15.83 5.64 9.04
CA ARG A 178 16.84 4.62 8.69
C ARG A 178 17.09 4.63 7.20
N ASN A 179 18.32 4.42 6.79
CA ASN A 179 18.72 4.41 5.38
C ASN A 179 18.24 5.68 4.62
N ASN A 180 18.34 6.83 5.27
CA ASN A 180 17.96 8.14 4.72
C ASN A 180 16.48 8.20 4.28
N ARG A 181 15.57 7.60 5.05
CA ARG A 181 14.11 7.68 4.87
C ARG A 181 13.38 7.52 6.20
N TYR A 182 12.16 8.05 6.28
CA TYR A 182 11.24 7.70 7.35
C TYR A 182 10.72 6.28 7.13
N ILE A 183 10.92 5.38 8.10
CA ILE A 183 10.55 3.97 7.92
C ILE A 183 9.04 3.72 7.91
N GLN A 184 8.25 4.69 8.36
CA GLN A 184 6.79 4.67 8.36
C GLN A 184 6.15 5.10 7.03
N THR A 185 6.92 5.45 6.01
CA THR A 185 6.39 5.93 4.72
C THR A 185 6.40 4.89 3.60
N GLY A 186 6.87 3.68 3.89
CA GLY A 186 6.99 2.59 2.91
C GLY A 186 8.36 2.48 2.25
N SER A 187 8.66 1.31 1.65
CA SER A 187 10.01 0.98 1.16
C SER A 187 10.44 1.76 -0.08
N TYR A 188 9.50 2.19 -0.91
CA TYR A 188 9.77 2.98 -2.12
C TYR A 188 9.59 4.48 -1.93
N SER A 189 9.31 4.92 -0.71
CA SER A 189 9.25 6.33 -0.38
C SER A 189 10.64 6.97 -0.48
N GLY A 190 10.73 8.12 -1.13
CA GLY A 190 11.86 9.04 -0.96
C GLY A 190 11.86 9.66 0.43
N MET A 191 12.86 10.53 0.71
CA MET A 191 12.86 11.37 1.90
C MET A 191 11.96 12.58 1.63
N PRO A 192 10.76 12.67 2.22
CA PRO A 192 9.91 13.84 2.04
C PRO A 192 10.51 15.02 2.81
N PRO A 193 10.12 16.27 2.48
CA PRO A 193 10.65 17.47 3.14
C PRO A 193 10.33 17.49 4.65
N TYR A 194 9.25 16.82 5.06
CA TYR A 194 8.88 16.59 6.47
C TYR A 194 8.01 15.34 6.59
N TYR A 195 7.85 14.86 7.81
CA TYR A 195 6.94 13.78 8.17
C TYR A 195 6.25 14.12 9.49
N THR A 196 4.93 14.20 9.48
CA THR A 196 4.16 14.36 10.72
C THR A 196 3.87 12.98 11.30
N SER A 197 4.52 12.65 12.42
CA SER A 197 4.28 11.41 13.15
C SER A 197 2.93 11.39 13.87
N VAL A 198 2.46 10.22 14.32
CA VAL A 198 1.24 10.09 15.11
C VAL A 198 1.32 10.95 16.37
N LEU A 199 2.46 10.96 17.03
CA LEU A 199 2.73 11.76 18.22
C LEU A 199 2.60 13.25 17.96
N GLU A 200 3.21 13.73 16.88
CA GLU A 200 3.13 15.15 16.50
C GLU A 200 1.73 15.54 16.06
N GLY A 201 1.08 14.73 15.24
CA GLY A 201 -0.31 14.98 14.80
C GLY A 201 -1.27 15.12 16.00
N ILE A 202 -1.13 14.23 16.99
CA ILE A 202 -1.94 14.33 18.22
C ILE A 202 -1.58 15.58 19.04
N ARG A 203 -0.29 15.86 19.23
CA ARG A 203 0.14 17.09 19.95
C ARG A 203 -0.39 18.37 19.29
N ASN A 204 -0.24 18.47 17.98
CA ASN A 204 -0.74 19.61 17.21
C ASN A 204 -2.26 19.76 17.35
N LYS A 205 -2.98 18.64 17.37
CA LYS A 205 -4.45 18.64 17.45
C LYS A 205 -4.98 19.03 18.82
N VAL A 206 -4.32 18.63 19.89
CA VAL A 206 -4.81 18.88 21.27
C VAL A 206 -4.21 20.14 21.91
N GLY A 207 -3.04 20.60 21.41
CA GLY A 207 -2.30 21.74 21.97
C GLY A 207 -1.97 21.53 23.45
N ASP A 208 -1.87 22.61 24.21
CA ASP A 208 -1.53 22.56 25.64
C ASP A 208 -2.69 22.14 26.56
N LYS A 209 -3.88 21.91 26.01
CA LYS A 209 -5.08 21.62 26.80
C LYS A 209 -5.14 20.18 27.29
N VAL A 210 -4.48 19.26 26.59
CA VAL A 210 -4.45 17.83 26.94
C VAL A 210 -3.01 17.40 27.07
N LYS A 211 -2.67 16.79 28.19
CA LYS A 211 -1.32 16.26 28.43
C LYS A 211 -1.06 15.04 27.56
N VAL A 212 0.01 15.07 26.77
CA VAL A 212 0.44 13.94 25.94
C VAL A 212 1.64 13.25 26.59
N ASN A 213 1.43 12.00 27.05
CA ASN A 213 2.46 11.13 27.62
C ASN A 213 2.96 10.21 26.50
N TYR A 214 4.25 10.19 26.25
CA TYR A 214 4.85 9.38 25.18
C TYR A 214 5.74 8.28 25.74
N ALA A 215 5.69 7.10 25.12
CA ALA A 215 6.66 6.03 25.31
C ALA A 215 6.72 5.17 24.04
N GLU A 216 7.93 4.85 23.56
CA GLU A 216 8.10 3.93 22.43
C GLU A 216 7.65 2.50 22.80
N GLY A 217 7.94 2.04 24.02
CA GLY A 217 7.57 0.73 24.52
C GLY A 217 8.47 -0.40 24.00
N CYS A 218 8.60 -0.55 22.68
CA CYS A 218 9.50 -1.48 22.00
C CYS A 218 9.87 -0.95 20.62
N ASP A 219 10.91 -1.51 20.02
CA ASP A 219 11.21 -1.32 18.61
C ASP A 219 10.62 -2.45 17.72
N PHE A 220 10.90 -2.41 16.40
CA PHE A 220 10.40 -3.42 15.45
C PHE A 220 11.20 -4.72 15.42
N PHE A 221 12.45 -4.73 15.86
CA PHE A 221 13.39 -5.82 15.57
C PHE A 221 13.95 -6.49 16.81
N SER A 222 13.82 -5.84 17.97
CA SER A 222 14.34 -6.35 19.23
C SER A 222 13.27 -7.12 20.00
N ASN A 223 13.70 -8.17 20.69
CA ASN A 223 12.88 -8.87 21.69
C ASN A 223 12.98 -8.21 23.07
N SER A 224 13.56 -7.01 23.17
CA SER A 224 13.71 -6.27 24.41
C SER A 224 12.36 -5.71 24.90
N LYS A 225 12.05 -5.96 26.15
CA LYS A 225 10.90 -5.42 26.88
C LYS A 225 11.28 -4.28 27.83
N ALA A 226 12.48 -3.72 27.70
CA ALA A 226 13.01 -2.69 28.60
C ALA A 226 12.11 -1.43 28.65
N GLY A 227 11.44 -1.08 27.55
CA GLY A 227 10.52 0.06 27.49
C GLY A 227 9.11 -0.20 28.02
N PHE A 228 8.74 -1.44 28.35
CA PHE A 228 7.37 -1.80 28.78
C PHE A 228 6.94 -1.07 30.06
N SER A 229 7.82 -0.97 31.05
CA SER A 229 7.48 -0.28 32.30
C SER A 229 7.16 1.19 32.08
N GLN A 230 7.90 1.87 31.20
CA GLN A 230 7.63 3.26 30.85
C GLN A 230 6.30 3.38 30.09
N ALA A 231 6.03 2.51 29.13
CA ALA A 231 4.80 2.48 28.36
C ALA A 231 3.56 2.22 29.25
N VAL A 232 3.62 1.22 30.13
CA VAL A 232 2.56 0.93 31.12
C VAL A 232 2.33 2.12 32.05
N ASN A 233 3.40 2.79 32.51
CA ASN A 233 3.28 3.98 33.33
C ASN A 233 2.63 5.15 32.57
N ALA A 234 3.01 5.38 31.30
CA ALA A 234 2.38 6.38 30.46
C ALA A 234 0.88 6.08 30.29
N ALA A 235 0.51 4.83 30.02
CA ALA A 235 -0.89 4.39 29.91
C ALA A 235 -1.68 4.65 31.20
N ARG A 236 -1.17 4.20 32.36
CA ARG A 236 -1.84 4.38 33.66
C ARG A 236 -2.10 5.85 34.01
N ASN A 237 -1.19 6.73 33.61
CA ASN A 237 -1.29 8.18 33.88
C ASN A 237 -2.03 8.94 32.77
N SER A 238 -2.83 8.24 31.95
CA SER A 238 -3.62 8.85 30.88
C SER A 238 -5.07 8.38 30.92
N ASP A 239 -5.96 9.19 30.35
CA ASP A 239 -7.39 8.87 30.25
C ASP A 239 -7.66 7.85 29.14
N VAL A 240 -6.87 7.94 28.04
CA VAL A 240 -6.96 7.07 26.87
C VAL A 240 -5.56 6.79 26.32
N VAL A 241 -5.40 5.63 25.70
CA VAL A 241 -4.17 5.22 25.03
C VAL A 241 -4.39 5.21 23.52
N VAL A 242 -3.50 5.87 22.78
CA VAL A 242 -3.32 5.70 21.34
C VAL A 242 -2.08 4.85 21.13
N LEU A 243 -2.26 3.64 20.64
CA LEU A 243 -1.22 2.63 20.50
C LEU A 243 -0.89 2.44 19.01
N ALA A 244 0.25 2.97 18.57
CA ALA A 244 0.68 2.94 17.16
C ALA A 244 1.68 1.80 16.94
N VAL A 245 1.23 0.75 16.27
CA VAL A 245 1.95 -0.52 16.04
C VAL A 245 1.91 -0.94 14.58
N GLY A 246 2.46 -2.10 14.25
CA GLY A 246 2.42 -2.67 12.91
C GLY A 246 3.80 -2.99 12.35
N GLY A 247 4.01 -2.64 11.08
CA GLY A 247 5.28 -2.82 10.39
C GLY A 247 5.95 -1.51 10.03
N CYS A 248 6.96 -1.62 9.18
CA CYS A 248 7.69 -0.48 8.63
C CYS A 248 8.27 -0.85 7.25
N SER A 249 8.92 0.08 6.58
CA SER A 249 9.54 -0.15 5.27
C SER A 249 10.61 -1.24 5.26
N LEU A 250 11.12 -1.65 6.42
CA LEU A 250 12.10 -2.73 6.56
C LEU A 250 11.45 -4.10 6.83
N THR A 251 10.15 -4.15 7.06
CA THR A 251 9.38 -5.39 7.27
C THR A 251 8.40 -5.68 6.16
N CYS A 252 8.25 -4.75 5.20
CA CYS A 252 7.35 -4.88 4.06
C CYS A 252 7.91 -4.10 2.87
N GLY A 253 7.98 -4.73 1.71
CA GLY A 253 8.48 -4.17 0.46
C GLY A 253 9.17 -5.23 -0.36
N GLU A 254 9.79 -4.84 -1.47
CA GLU A 254 10.58 -5.73 -2.31
C GLU A 254 11.75 -6.33 -1.52
N GLY A 255 11.89 -7.66 -1.57
CA GLY A 255 12.91 -8.39 -0.82
C GLY A 255 12.64 -8.51 0.69
N HIS A 256 11.43 -8.14 1.15
CA HIS A 256 10.98 -8.26 2.54
C HIS A 256 9.77 -9.20 2.66
N ASP A 257 9.85 -10.35 1.98
CA ASP A 257 8.87 -11.42 2.11
C ASP A 257 8.90 -12.03 3.51
N ARG A 258 7.77 -12.52 3.97
CA ARG A 258 7.61 -13.13 5.29
C ARG A 258 6.80 -14.40 5.18
N ASP A 259 7.23 -15.44 5.89
CA ASP A 259 6.52 -16.70 6.11
C ASP A 259 5.57 -16.65 7.31
N ASP A 260 5.64 -15.56 8.08
CA ASP A 260 4.84 -15.23 9.23
C ASP A 260 4.24 -13.83 9.06
N ILE A 261 2.96 -13.67 9.38
CA ILE A 261 2.24 -12.40 9.28
C ILE A 261 1.85 -11.80 10.63
N ASN A 262 2.42 -12.27 11.74
CA ASN A 262 2.23 -11.67 13.06
C ASN A 262 2.90 -10.28 13.15
N LEU A 263 2.55 -9.53 14.17
CA LEU A 263 3.28 -8.32 14.56
C LEU A 263 4.75 -8.66 14.84
N VAL A 264 5.65 -7.85 14.32
CA VAL A 264 7.10 -8.09 14.49
C VAL A 264 7.58 -7.73 15.89
N GLY A 265 8.64 -8.41 16.34
CA GLY A 265 9.24 -8.18 17.67
C GLY A 265 8.28 -8.54 18.80
N VAL A 266 8.26 -7.71 19.83
CA VAL A 266 7.44 -7.90 21.03
C VAL A 266 6.21 -6.99 21.12
N GLN A 267 5.69 -6.56 19.96
CA GLN A 267 4.54 -5.64 19.91
C GLN A 267 3.26 -6.26 20.50
N SER A 268 3.00 -7.55 20.21
CA SER A 268 1.84 -8.27 20.81
C SER A 268 1.89 -8.29 22.33
N GLU A 269 3.07 -8.52 22.91
CA GLU A 269 3.23 -8.51 24.37
C GLU A 269 3.13 -7.08 24.95
N LEU A 270 3.54 -6.05 24.17
CA LEU A 270 3.33 -4.66 24.56
C LEU A 270 1.83 -4.34 24.63
N ILE A 271 1.06 -4.73 23.59
CA ILE A 271 -0.40 -4.55 23.56
C ILE A 271 -1.04 -5.24 24.76
N GLU A 272 -0.64 -6.48 25.05
CA GLU A 272 -1.13 -7.23 26.22
C GLU A 272 -0.77 -6.54 27.54
N ALA A 273 0.44 -6.00 27.67
CA ALA A 273 0.84 -5.27 28.87
C ALA A 273 0.04 -3.97 29.07
N ILE A 274 -0.26 -3.26 27.98
CA ILE A 274 -1.07 -2.04 28.01
C ILE A 274 -2.53 -2.36 28.31
N SER A 275 -3.11 -3.42 27.72
CA SER A 275 -4.51 -3.80 27.96
C SER A 275 -4.80 -4.10 29.44
N LYS A 276 -3.83 -4.66 30.17
CA LYS A 276 -3.91 -4.92 31.60
C LYS A 276 -3.99 -3.65 32.47
N THR A 277 -3.79 -2.46 31.89
CA THR A 277 -3.99 -1.19 32.61
C THR A 277 -5.46 -0.83 32.78
N GLY A 278 -6.37 -1.46 32.03
CA GLY A 278 -7.80 -1.18 32.02
C GLY A 278 -8.17 0.18 31.42
N LYS A 279 -7.24 0.84 30.72
CA LYS A 279 -7.51 2.10 30.03
C LYS A 279 -8.10 1.83 28.64
N PRO A 280 -8.99 2.70 28.16
CA PRO A 280 -9.47 2.62 26.79
C PRO A 280 -8.32 2.72 25.78
N ILE A 281 -8.30 1.83 24.77
CA ILE A 281 -7.21 1.74 23.79
C ILE A 281 -7.73 1.94 22.38
N VAL A 282 -7.16 2.93 21.69
CA VAL A 282 -7.27 3.12 20.26
C VAL A 282 -5.99 2.61 19.61
N MET A 283 -6.06 1.46 18.95
CA MET A 283 -4.92 0.90 18.21
C MET A 283 -4.89 1.42 16.79
N ILE A 284 -3.73 1.87 16.35
CA ILE A 284 -3.43 2.28 14.99
C ILE A 284 -2.43 1.31 14.40
N MET A 285 -2.78 0.72 13.26
CA MET A 285 -1.90 -0.10 12.46
C MET A 285 -1.25 0.74 11.36
N ILE A 286 0.08 0.74 11.30
CA ILE A 286 0.86 1.32 10.20
C ILE A 286 1.68 0.20 9.60
N ASN A 287 1.32 -0.24 8.40
CA ASN A 287 1.91 -1.43 7.76
C ASN A 287 1.59 -1.45 6.27
N GLY A 288 2.30 -2.29 5.53
CA GLY A 288 2.11 -2.44 4.08
C GLY A 288 1.49 -3.78 3.66
N ARG A 289 1.01 -4.58 4.60
CA ARG A 289 0.32 -5.86 4.36
C ARG A 289 -0.66 -6.17 5.48
N PRO A 290 -1.74 -6.94 5.24
CA PRO A 290 -2.56 -7.49 6.31
C PRO A 290 -1.73 -8.32 7.28
N LEU A 291 -1.97 -8.14 8.57
CA LEU A 291 -1.30 -8.89 9.63
C LEU A 291 -2.31 -9.75 10.40
N ASP A 292 -1.83 -10.84 10.98
CA ASP A 292 -2.56 -11.60 11.99
C ASP A 292 -2.59 -10.78 13.29
N ILE A 293 -3.76 -10.27 13.60
CA ILE A 293 -4.04 -9.44 14.77
C ILE A 293 -5.31 -9.90 15.49
N GLU A 294 -5.73 -11.16 15.28
CA GLU A 294 -6.98 -11.65 15.87
C GLU A 294 -6.97 -11.53 17.40
N LYS A 295 -5.84 -11.84 18.01
CA LYS A 295 -5.66 -11.72 19.46
C LYS A 295 -5.74 -10.26 19.93
N GLU A 296 -5.06 -9.37 19.21
CA GLU A 296 -4.92 -7.96 19.56
C GLU A 296 -6.23 -7.19 19.43
N VAL A 297 -7.04 -7.53 18.43
CA VAL A 297 -8.38 -6.94 18.22
C VAL A 297 -9.27 -7.15 19.44
N GLY A 298 -9.12 -8.28 20.14
CA GLY A 298 -9.85 -8.58 21.38
C GLY A 298 -9.42 -7.74 22.59
N MET A 299 -8.27 -7.07 22.53
CA MET A 299 -7.67 -6.33 23.65
C MET A 299 -7.84 -4.80 23.55
N VAL A 300 -8.41 -4.29 22.45
CA VAL A 300 -8.51 -2.85 22.18
C VAL A 300 -9.97 -2.44 21.94
N ASP A 301 -10.30 -1.18 22.22
CA ASP A 301 -11.66 -0.66 22.07
C ASP A 301 -11.92 -0.11 20.68
N ALA A 302 -10.90 0.44 20.02
CA ALA A 302 -10.97 0.87 18.63
C ALA A 302 -9.73 0.44 17.84
N LEU A 303 -9.92 0.19 16.54
CA LEU A 303 -8.85 -0.18 15.62
C LEU A 303 -8.95 0.64 14.34
N ILE A 304 -7.85 1.28 14.00
CA ILE A 304 -7.66 2.03 12.76
C ILE A 304 -6.56 1.36 11.93
N GLU A 305 -6.83 1.07 10.67
CA GLU A 305 -5.80 0.70 9.70
C GLU A 305 -5.39 1.97 8.92
N GLY A 306 -4.14 2.36 9.10
CA GLY A 306 -3.56 3.55 8.47
C GLY A 306 -2.79 3.24 7.20
N TRP A 307 -2.35 2.02 6.97
CA TRP A 307 -1.39 1.72 5.90
C TRP A 307 -0.16 2.64 5.96
N TYR A 308 0.42 2.98 4.83
CA TYR A 308 1.44 4.01 4.69
C TYR A 308 0.82 5.29 4.12
N LEU A 309 0.52 6.26 4.98
CA LEU A 309 -0.19 7.50 4.61
C LEU A 309 0.74 8.63 4.13
N GLY A 310 2.04 8.34 3.97
CA GLY A 310 3.00 9.34 3.51
C GLY A 310 3.33 10.41 4.55
N MET A 311 3.73 11.61 4.08
CA MET A 311 4.24 12.67 4.95
C MET A 311 3.22 13.24 5.95
N ARG A 312 1.91 13.13 5.65
CA ARG A 312 0.81 13.69 6.46
C ARG A 312 0.14 12.65 7.36
N THR A 313 0.84 11.54 7.68
CA THR A 313 0.31 10.42 8.47
C THR A 313 -0.32 10.88 9.78
N GLY A 314 0.40 11.64 10.59
CA GLY A 314 -0.06 12.08 11.90
C GLY A 314 -1.24 13.05 11.81
N ASP A 315 -1.24 13.96 10.83
CA ASP A 315 -2.33 14.90 10.61
C ASP A 315 -3.63 14.17 10.26
N ALA A 316 -3.58 13.25 9.29
CA ALA A 316 -4.75 12.49 8.85
C ALA A 316 -5.33 11.60 9.95
N LEU A 317 -4.46 10.90 10.69
CA LEU A 317 -4.87 10.05 11.81
C LEU A 317 -5.46 10.88 12.96
N ALA A 318 -4.86 12.02 13.30
CA ALA A 318 -5.39 12.90 14.33
C ALA A 318 -6.76 13.49 13.93
N ASP A 319 -6.95 13.86 12.66
CA ASP A 319 -8.25 14.35 12.19
C ASP A 319 -9.35 13.27 12.33
N VAL A 320 -9.04 12.01 12.03
CA VAL A 320 -9.97 10.92 12.23
C VAL A 320 -10.21 10.66 13.73
N ILE A 321 -9.15 10.55 14.53
CA ILE A 321 -9.27 10.26 15.97
C ILE A 321 -10.14 11.28 16.70
N PHE A 322 -10.04 12.55 16.33
CA PHE A 322 -10.80 13.63 16.98
C PHE A 322 -12.07 14.06 16.24
N GLY A 323 -12.42 13.37 15.13
CA GLY A 323 -13.68 13.60 14.42
C GLY A 323 -13.70 14.81 13.50
N ASP A 324 -12.55 15.43 13.23
CA ASP A 324 -12.44 16.50 12.23
C ASP A 324 -12.57 15.93 10.80
N TYR A 325 -12.38 14.63 10.65
CA TYR A 325 -12.64 13.87 9.43
C TYR A 325 -13.36 12.55 9.74
N ASN A 326 -14.43 12.27 8.98
CA ASN A 326 -15.18 11.02 9.13
C ASN A 326 -14.54 9.91 8.27
N PRO A 327 -14.03 8.81 8.86
CA PRO A 327 -13.37 7.76 8.10
C PRO A 327 -14.33 7.11 7.11
N GLY A 328 -13.91 7.07 5.84
CA GLY A 328 -14.66 6.47 4.74
C GLY A 328 -13.94 5.34 4.03
N GLY A 329 -12.67 5.12 4.36
CA GLY A 329 -11.84 4.09 3.74
C GLY A 329 -12.42 2.68 3.88
N LYS A 330 -12.11 1.82 2.89
CA LYS A 330 -12.52 0.42 2.87
C LYS A 330 -11.32 -0.44 2.57
N LEU A 331 -11.25 -1.62 3.19
CA LEU A 331 -10.19 -2.58 2.93
C LEU A 331 -10.15 -2.99 1.46
N THR A 332 -8.99 -2.88 0.86
CA THR A 332 -8.69 -3.33 -0.51
C THR A 332 -8.17 -4.76 -0.56
N VAL A 333 -8.08 -5.41 0.59
CA VAL A 333 -7.65 -6.80 0.78
C VAL A 333 -8.28 -7.34 2.06
N SER A 334 -8.59 -8.64 2.11
CA SER A 334 -9.08 -9.28 3.33
C SER A 334 -7.96 -9.42 4.35
N PHE A 335 -8.26 -9.27 5.64
CA PHE A 335 -7.36 -9.59 6.75
C PHE A 335 -7.57 -11.05 7.15
N PRO A 336 -6.55 -11.91 7.07
CA PRO A 336 -6.65 -13.29 7.55
C PRO A 336 -6.69 -13.32 9.09
N ARG A 337 -7.17 -14.42 9.64
CA ARG A 337 -7.06 -14.70 11.08
C ARG A 337 -5.71 -15.27 11.46
N ASN A 338 -5.08 -15.98 10.52
CA ASN A 338 -3.75 -16.55 10.67
C ASN A 338 -3.15 -16.86 9.29
N VAL A 339 -1.86 -17.16 9.25
CA VAL A 339 -1.13 -17.46 8.02
C VAL A 339 -1.70 -18.68 7.27
N GLY A 340 -2.31 -19.62 7.99
CA GLY A 340 -2.91 -20.83 7.38
C GLY A 340 -4.13 -20.55 6.53
N GLN A 341 -4.75 -19.38 6.62
CA GLN A 341 -5.88 -18.98 5.75
C GLN A 341 -5.43 -18.49 4.37
N LEU A 342 -4.14 -18.20 4.16
CA LEU A 342 -3.66 -17.64 2.90
C LEU A 342 -3.68 -18.68 1.75
N PRO A 343 -4.13 -18.30 0.56
CA PRO A 343 -4.69 -17.00 0.17
C PRO A 343 -6.15 -16.82 0.58
N VAL A 344 -6.47 -15.72 1.26
CA VAL A 344 -7.84 -15.35 1.65
C VAL A 344 -8.38 -14.27 0.70
N THR A 345 -9.18 -14.68 -0.27
CA THR A 345 -9.70 -13.80 -1.31
C THR A 345 -11.23 -13.83 -1.38
N TYR A 346 -11.86 -12.69 -1.66
CA TYR A 346 -13.31 -12.60 -1.90
C TYR A 346 -13.74 -13.20 -3.24
N LEU A 347 -12.81 -13.41 -4.18
CA LEU A 347 -13.08 -14.02 -5.48
C LEU A 347 -13.22 -15.55 -5.43
N GLN A 348 -13.09 -16.15 -4.25
CA GLN A 348 -13.19 -17.57 -4.08
C GLN A 348 -14.60 -18.06 -4.42
N LYS A 349 -14.71 -18.97 -5.37
CA LYS A 349 -15.99 -19.58 -5.70
C LYS A 349 -16.44 -20.50 -4.56
N PRO A 350 -17.76 -20.60 -4.30
CA PRO A 350 -18.27 -21.64 -3.44
C PRO A 350 -17.81 -23.00 -3.99
N ASP A 351 -17.03 -23.70 -3.24
CA ASP A 351 -16.55 -25.04 -3.55
C ASP A 351 -17.05 -26.04 -2.52
N PHE A 352 -16.59 -27.27 -2.65
CA PHE A 352 -16.95 -28.35 -1.72
C PHE A 352 -16.56 -28.02 -0.26
N VAL A 353 -15.52 -27.24 -0.04
CA VAL A 353 -15.07 -26.79 1.28
C VAL A 353 -16.10 -25.83 1.89
N GLY A 354 -16.77 -25.03 1.09
CA GLY A 354 -17.86 -24.14 1.51
C GLY A 354 -19.13 -24.87 2.00
N SER A 355 -19.26 -26.17 1.76
CA SER A 355 -20.41 -26.98 2.19
C SER A 355 -20.37 -27.44 3.66
N GLY A 356 -19.42 -26.97 4.46
CA GLY A 356 -19.28 -27.30 5.88
C GLY A 356 -18.40 -28.51 6.20
N LYS A 357 -17.80 -29.12 5.16
CA LYS A 357 -16.78 -30.17 5.31
C LYS A 357 -15.44 -29.61 4.85
N GLY A 358 -14.38 -29.80 5.65
CA GLY A 358 -13.03 -29.31 5.32
C GLY A 358 -12.72 -27.90 5.87
N GLN A 359 -13.42 -27.49 6.92
CA GLN A 359 -13.07 -26.28 7.68
C GLN A 359 -11.90 -26.57 8.62
N TYR A 360 -11.16 -25.53 8.98
CA TYR A 360 -10.23 -25.63 10.09
C TYR A 360 -10.95 -26.03 11.35
N GLN A 361 -10.34 -26.90 12.19
CA GLN A 361 -10.92 -27.32 13.45
C GLN A 361 -10.81 -26.24 14.53
N ASP A 362 -9.81 -25.40 14.41
CA ASP A 362 -9.32 -24.43 15.39
C ASP A 362 -9.45 -22.96 14.93
N SER A 363 -9.94 -22.73 13.74
CA SER A 363 -10.14 -21.38 13.19
C SER A 363 -11.42 -21.26 12.35
N SER A 364 -11.99 -20.07 12.32
CA SER A 364 -13.09 -19.73 11.41
C SER A 364 -12.62 -19.77 9.95
N LYS A 365 -13.50 -20.14 9.05
CA LYS A 365 -13.27 -20.00 7.59
C LYS A 365 -13.33 -18.54 7.13
N GLU A 366 -14.09 -17.70 7.86
CA GLU A 366 -14.24 -16.30 7.53
C GLU A 366 -12.97 -15.52 7.88
N PRO A 367 -12.51 -14.58 7.06
CA PRO A 367 -11.41 -13.71 7.42
C PRO A 367 -11.73 -12.90 8.68
N LEU A 368 -10.71 -12.32 9.29
CA LEU A 368 -10.89 -11.41 10.42
C LEU A 368 -11.66 -10.16 9.98
N PHE A 369 -11.25 -9.58 8.85
CA PHE A 369 -11.99 -8.51 8.17
C PHE A 369 -12.06 -8.82 6.66
N HIS A 370 -13.24 -8.67 6.08
CA HIS A 370 -13.45 -8.92 4.66
C HIS A 370 -12.93 -7.78 3.79
N PHE A 371 -12.58 -8.08 2.55
CA PHE A 371 -12.42 -7.07 1.49
C PHE A 371 -13.63 -6.14 1.48
N GLY A 372 -13.39 -4.84 1.35
CA GLY A 372 -14.44 -3.82 1.37
C GLY A 372 -14.96 -3.45 2.75
N TYR A 373 -14.48 -4.09 3.82
CA TYR A 373 -14.87 -3.74 5.18
C TYR A 373 -14.28 -2.38 5.60
N GLY A 374 -15.04 -1.65 6.40
CA GLY A 374 -14.65 -0.39 7.01
C GLY A 374 -15.86 0.30 7.59
N MET A 375 -15.71 0.83 8.79
CA MET A 375 -16.75 1.57 9.52
C MET A 375 -16.68 3.05 9.19
N SER A 376 -17.69 3.78 9.66
CA SER A 376 -17.78 5.24 9.61
C SER A 376 -18.43 5.72 10.89
N TYR A 377 -18.21 6.96 11.27
CA TYR A 377 -18.96 7.60 12.36
C TYR A 377 -20.43 7.86 12.01
N THR A 378 -20.73 7.83 10.69
CA THR A 378 -22.09 7.93 10.18
C THR A 378 -22.69 6.55 10.05
N LYS A 379 -23.91 6.36 10.51
CA LYS A 379 -24.69 5.14 10.32
C LYS A 379 -25.65 5.30 9.16
N PHE A 380 -25.80 4.23 8.38
CA PHE A 380 -26.69 4.18 7.22
C PHE A 380 -27.76 3.11 7.45
N GLU A 381 -28.99 3.44 7.15
CA GLU A 381 -30.10 2.50 7.19
C GLU A 381 -30.65 2.31 5.77
N TYR A 382 -30.72 1.07 5.33
CA TYR A 382 -31.25 0.70 4.02
C TYR A 382 -32.67 0.14 4.18
N SER A 383 -33.65 0.66 3.41
CA SER A 383 -34.95 0.04 3.32
C SER A 383 -34.83 -1.32 2.62
N LYS A 384 -35.88 -2.13 2.74
CA LYS A 384 -36.00 -3.32 1.88
C LYS A 384 -36.00 -2.90 0.41
N PRO A 385 -35.23 -3.58 -0.46
CA PRO A 385 -35.29 -3.31 -1.89
C PRO A 385 -36.65 -3.73 -2.48
N VAL A 386 -37.19 -2.91 -3.37
CA VAL A 386 -38.42 -3.16 -4.08
C VAL A 386 -38.13 -3.24 -5.57
N LEU A 387 -38.46 -4.39 -6.17
CA LEU A 387 -38.33 -4.61 -7.60
C LEU A 387 -39.59 -4.13 -8.33
N SER A 388 -39.44 -3.53 -9.51
CA SER A 388 -40.53 -3.15 -10.38
C SER A 388 -41.30 -4.38 -10.96
N SER A 389 -40.60 -5.51 -11.04
CA SER A 389 -41.17 -6.80 -11.45
C SER A 389 -40.39 -7.94 -10.82
N SER A 390 -41.06 -8.99 -10.38
CA SER A 390 -40.46 -10.23 -9.91
C SER A 390 -40.10 -11.22 -11.04
N ARG A 391 -40.54 -10.93 -12.27
CA ARG A 391 -40.32 -11.76 -13.47
C ARG A 391 -40.05 -10.86 -14.65
N ILE A 392 -39.00 -11.15 -15.40
CA ILE A 392 -38.59 -10.47 -16.64
C ILE A 392 -38.20 -11.53 -17.67
N LYS A 393 -38.32 -11.20 -18.96
CA LYS A 393 -37.77 -12.01 -20.05
C LYS A 393 -36.31 -11.65 -20.28
N ALA A 394 -35.57 -12.53 -20.94
CA ALA A 394 -34.22 -12.23 -21.38
C ALA A 394 -34.23 -10.96 -22.27
N GLY A 395 -33.32 -10.01 -21.95
CA GLY A 395 -33.24 -8.71 -22.63
C GLY A 395 -34.12 -7.60 -22.04
N GLU A 396 -35.01 -7.88 -21.12
CA GLU A 396 -35.79 -6.86 -20.39
C GLU A 396 -35.04 -6.35 -19.17
N SER A 397 -35.36 -5.12 -18.73
CA SER A 397 -34.76 -4.46 -17.54
C SER A 397 -35.76 -4.50 -16.38
N VAL A 398 -35.21 -4.59 -15.16
CA VAL A 398 -35.94 -4.43 -13.92
C VAL A 398 -35.37 -3.25 -13.13
N ASN A 399 -36.25 -2.39 -12.59
CA ASN A 399 -35.85 -1.32 -11.69
C ASN A 399 -35.89 -1.80 -10.25
N LEU A 400 -34.80 -1.54 -9.51
CA LEU A 400 -34.70 -1.75 -8.07
C LEU A 400 -34.75 -0.38 -7.38
N ARG A 401 -35.68 -0.22 -6.45
CA ARG A 401 -35.79 0.97 -5.60
C ARG A 401 -35.47 0.62 -4.16
N LEU A 402 -34.63 1.41 -3.54
CA LEU A 402 -34.39 1.37 -2.11
C LEU A 402 -34.26 2.79 -1.57
N THR A 403 -34.55 2.98 -0.29
CA THR A 403 -34.32 4.23 0.41
C THR A 403 -33.09 4.08 1.30
N LEU A 404 -32.15 5.00 1.17
CA LEU A 404 -31.00 5.13 2.05
C LEU A 404 -31.26 6.28 3.02
N ARG A 405 -31.25 6.00 4.33
CA ARG A 405 -31.30 7.00 5.39
C ARG A 405 -29.91 7.15 5.98
N ILE A 406 -29.47 8.40 6.13
CA ILE A 406 -28.26 8.74 6.83
C ILE A 406 -28.65 9.09 8.27
N LEU A 407 -28.24 8.24 9.21
CA LEU A 407 -28.42 8.48 10.64
C LEU A 407 -27.18 9.19 11.15
N VAL A 408 -27.21 10.52 11.11
CA VAL A 408 -26.05 11.34 11.52
C VAL A 408 -25.94 11.30 13.03
N SER A 409 -24.85 10.71 13.55
CA SER A 409 -24.48 10.82 14.95
C SER A 409 -23.60 12.06 15.23
N MET A 410 -22.98 12.66 14.20
CA MET A 410 -22.19 13.90 14.26
C MET A 410 -22.32 14.67 12.95
N MET A 411 -22.49 15.98 13.05
CA MET A 411 -22.27 16.87 11.91
C MET A 411 -20.75 16.99 11.70
N VAL A 412 -20.26 16.37 10.64
CA VAL A 412 -18.93 16.69 10.13
C VAL A 412 -19.10 18.01 9.38
N THR A 413 -18.59 19.08 9.92
CA THR A 413 -18.46 20.34 9.17
C THR A 413 -17.58 20.05 7.95
N LYS A 414 -18.09 20.37 6.79
CA LYS A 414 -17.37 20.29 5.51
C LYS A 414 -16.12 21.14 5.54
#